data_d9a11d290bd58542fa6098e2def68449
#
_entry.id   d9a11d290bd58542fa6098e2def68449
#
_cell.length_a   1.000
_cell.length_b   1.000
_cell.length_c   1.000
_cell.angle_alpha   90.00
_cell.angle_beta   90.00
_cell.angle_gamma   90.00
#
_symmetry.space_group_name_H-M   'P 1'
#
loop_
_entity.id
_entity.type
_entity.pdbx_description
1 polymer ?
#
loop_
_entity_poly.entity_id
_entity_poly.type
_entity_poly.pdbx_seq_one_letter_code
_entity_poly.pdbx_strand_id
1 'polypeptide(L)'
;MNRRVPILAALVVGAATPHDSAMAQSDDPTDWRAAAGQIVSRLALVRGERVLLVAVPGAADALVPMLRDAIRAAGGTDLGAVAQQGAQPPSWSTDFTNELAKRTGKAFDEYLMSVDAAVMMPGATVTDPAYAGMQHVLRSGHGRTVHFHWAGTYDEAGLLLPTTPDIARVYLHALLETDYAALAAKQRAFEAAMRGQVVHITTPLGTDLRFRIGDRPVTKQDGDASAGRAKLARNLIDREVELPAGAVRVAPIESSVEGAIAFPPSEWGGTRVDGLVLTFARGAVTAIRAATGREAVESELAKGGSGARAFRELAVGFNPLLAMPTQGRRWIPYYGYGAGVIRLSLGDNTELGGDVGGGYVRWNFFTDATVAVGSDIWVRDGRLVR
;
A
#
# COMPACT_ATOMS: atom_id res chain seq x y z
N MET A 1 -24.29 -12.63 -26.19
CA MET A 1 -24.32 -13.13 -24.80
C MET A 1 -22.89 -13.05 -24.27
N ASN A 2 -22.50 -11.89 -23.76
CA ASN A 2 -21.16 -11.66 -23.20
C ASN A 2 -21.26 -11.86 -21.68
N ARG A 3 -20.77 -13.00 -21.20
CA ARG A 3 -20.56 -13.23 -19.78
C ARG A 3 -19.32 -12.43 -19.35
N ARG A 4 -19.53 -11.32 -18.66
CA ARG A 4 -18.49 -10.62 -17.92
C ARG A 4 -18.12 -11.47 -16.71
N VAL A 5 -16.91 -12.00 -16.70
CA VAL A 5 -16.31 -12.66 -15.55
C VAL A 5 -15.92 -11.55 -14.56
N PRO A 6 -16.30 -11.60 -13.28
CA PRO A 6 -15.81 -10.65 -12.30
C PRO A 6 -14.30 -10.87 -12.12
N ILE A 7 -13.54 -9.80 -12.27
CA ILE A 7 -12.09 -9.77 -11.97
C ILE A 7 -11.97 -9.84 -10.44
N LEU A 8 -11.72 -11.03 -9.92
CA LEU A 8 -11.25 -11.24 -8.56
C LEU A 8 -9.77 -10.85 -8.56
N ALA A 9 -9.44 -9.71 -8.00
CA ALA A 9 -8.06 -9.40 -7.64
C ALA A 9 -7.66 -10.37 -6.51
N ALA A 10 -7.08 -11.48 -6.87
CA ALA A 10 -6.49 -12.40 -5.91
C ALA A 10 -5.17 -11.78 -5.44
N LEU A 11 -5.23 -11.04 -4.32
CA LEU A 11 -4.07 -10.82 -3.50
C LEU A 11 -3.69 -12.21 -2.98
N VAL A 12 -2.69 -12.86 -3.56
CA VAL A 12 -2.06 -14.02 -2.95
C VAL A 12 -1.15 -13.49 -1.84
N VAL A 13 -1.78 -12.98 -0.78
CA VAL A 13 -1.21 -13.03 0.54
C VAL A 13 -1.27 -14.51 0.88
N GLY A 14 -0.14 -15.16 1.07
CA GLY A 14 -0.11 -16.53 1.55
C GLY A 14 -1.10 -16.64 2.70
N ALA A 15 -1.97 -17.67 2.67
CA ALA A 15 -3.00 -17.89 3.67
C ALA A 15 -2.35 -17.95 5.06
N ALA A 16 -2.16 -16.80 5.67
CA ALA A 16 -1.97 -16.70 7.09
C ALA A 16 -3.34 -17.07 7.68
N THR A 17 -3.42 -18.22 8.34
CA THR A 17 -4.48 -18.49 9.29
C THR A 17 -4.73 -17.23 10.11
N PRO A 18 -5.99 -16.90 10.44
CA PRO A 18 -6.26 -15.79 11.33
C PRO A 18 -5.59 -16.11 12.67
N HIS A 19 -4.37 -15.66 12.85
CA HIS A 19 -3.79 -15.54 14.16
C HIS A 19 -4.51 -14.36 14.78
N ASP A 20 -5.09 -14.59 15.94
CA ASP A 20 -5.55 -13.56 16.88
C ASP A 20 -4.40 -12.55 17.08
N SER A 21 -4.30 -11.60 16.17
CA SER A 21 -3.52 -10.40 16.37
C SER A 21 -4.39 -9.49 17.25
N ALA A 22 -4.55 -9.90 18.52
CA ALA A 22 -4.92 -8.93 19.54
C ALA A 22 -3.85 -7.83 19.45
N MET A 23 -4.20 -6.70 18.84
CA MET A 23 -3.40 -5.50 18.89
C MET A 23 -3.16 -5.24 20.38
N ALA A 24 -1.90 -5.21 20.78
CA ALA A 24 -1.57 -4.63 22.07
C ALA A 24 -2.14 -3.21 22.06
N GLN A 25 -3.31 -3.02 22.68
CA GLN A 25 -3.86 -1.70 22.92
C GLN A 25 -2.79 -0.96 23.71
N SER A 26 -2.26 0.12 23.15
CA SER A 26 -1.58 1.07 24.00
C SER A 26 -2.64 1.56 24.99
N ASP A 27 -2.41 1.39 26.27
CA ASP A 27 -3.34 1.81 27.32
C ASP A 27 -3.42 3.34 27.47
N ASP A 28 -2.75 4.10 26.61
CA ASP A 28 -2.76 5.56 26.63
C ASP A 28 -3.79 6.13 25.64
N PRO A 29 -4.97 6.57 26.12
CA PRO A 29 -6.00 7.18 25.27
C PRO A 29 -5.55 8.49 24.59
N THR A 30 -4.46 9.09 25.06
CA THR A 30 -3.88 10.32 24.49
C THR A 30 -3.32 10.05 23.10
N ASP A 31 -2.65 8.92 22.89
CA ASP A 31 -2.05 8.55 21.63
C ASP A 31 -3.08 8.34 20.52
N TRP A 32 -4.19 7.66 20.82
CA TRP A 32 -5.26 7.45 19.85
C TRP A 32 -5.97 8.75 19.48
N ARG A 33 -6.10 9.70 20.40
CA ARG A 33 -6.68 11.01 20.11
C ARG A 33 -5.77 11.81 19.18
N ALA A 34 -4.47 11.82 19.43
CA ALA A 34 -3.49 12.46 18.54
C ALA A 34 -3.49 11.82 17.15
N ALA A 35 -3.51 10.47 17.07
CA ALA A 35 -3.61 9.73 15.83
C ALA A 35 -4.87 10.10 15.05
N ALA A 36 -6.05 10.13 15.70
CA ALA A 36 -7.30 10.53 15.08
C ALA A 36 -7.25 11.95 14.52
N GLY A 37 -6.72 12.90 15.30
CA GLY A 37 -6.53 14.28 14.86
C GLY A 37 -5.63 14.37 13.63
N GLN A 38 -4.52 13.65 13.63
CA GLN A 38 -3.59 13.65 12.49
C GLN A 38 -4.21 13.00 11.24
N ILE A 39 -4.87 11.86 11.36
CA ILE A 39 -5.55 11.19 10.23
C ILE A 39 -6.57 12.14 9.60
N VAL A 40 -7.41 12.78 10.41
CA VAL A 40 -8.44 13.71 9.91
C VAL A 40 -7.81 14.98 9.35
N SER A 41 -6.70 15.48 9.92
CA SER A 41 -5.97 16.61 9.35
C SER A 41 -5.45 16.32 7.94
N ARG A 42 -5.03 15.08 7.65
CA ARG A 42 -4.56 14.67 6.31
C ARG A 42 -5.70 14.58 5.29
N LEU A 43 -6.93 14.30 5.73
CA LEU A 43 -8.11 14.38 4.87
C LEU A 43 -8.41 15.82 4.42
N ALA A 44 -7.98 16.83 5.19
CA ALA A 44 -8.24 18.25 4.93
C ALA A 44 -9.71 18.49 4.54
N LEU A 45 -10.62 18.06 5.41
CA LEU A 45 -12.05 18.03 5.12
C LEU A 45 -12.61 19.41 4.77
N VAL A 46 -13.41 19.46 3.72
CA VAL A 46 -14.28 20.59 3.42
C VAL A 46 -15.57 20.41 4.24
N ARG A 47 -16.12 21.53 4.74
CA ARG A 47 -17.33 21.51 5.56
C ARG A 47 -18.46 20.75 4.87
N GLY A 48 -19.04 19.80 5.59
CA GLY A 48 -20.16 18.98 5.14
C GLY A 48 -19.75 17.71 4.37
N GLU A 49 -18.46 17.50 4.06
CA GLU A 49 -18.01 16.25 3.44
C GLU A 49 -18.39 15.06 4.30
N ARG A 50 -18.89 14.02 3.65
CA ARG A 50 -19.46 12.81 4.23
C ARG A 50 -18.36 11.76 4.40
N VAL A 51 -18.02 11.43 5.66
CA VAL A 51 -16.88 10.57 6.00
C VAL A 51 -17.35 9.27 6.62
N LEU A 52 -16.95 8.15 6.01
CA LEU A 52 -17.23 6.79 6.47
C LEU A 52 -15.97 6.16 7.09
N LEU A 53 -16.12 5.48 8.20
CA LEU A 53 -15.08 4.60 8.73
C LEU A 53 -15.37 3.15 8.32
N VAL A 54 -14.32 2.41 7.93
CA VAL A 54 -14.39 0.99 7.60
C VAL A 54 -13.44 0.27 8.54
N ALA A 55 -13.97 -0.53 9.47
CA ALA A 55 -13.21 -1.02 10.61
C ALA A 55 -13.51 -2.49 10.92
N VAL A 56 -12.56 -3.18 11.52
CA VAL A 56 -12.72 -4.55 12.03
C VAL A 56 -12.92 -4.48 13.54
N PRO A 57 -14.05 -4.99 14.07
CA PRO A 57 -14.28 -5.03 15.51
C PRO A 57 -13.14 -5.77 16.24
N GLY A 58 -12.65 -5.19 17.32
CA GLY A 58 -11.52 -5.72 18.11
C GLY A 58 -10.14 -5.30 17.62
N ALA A 59 -10.01 -4.72 16.41
CA ALA A 59 -8.71 -4.34 15.89
C ALA A 59 -8.24 -2.95 16.36
N ALA A 60 -9.13 -1.97 16.41
CA ALA A 60 -8.81 -0.59 16.83
C ALA A 60 -10.04 0.14 17.36
N ASP A 61 -10.84 -0.51 18.18
CA ASP A 61 -12.15 -0.01 18.65
C ASP A 61 -12.04 1.34 19.35
N ALA A 62 -10.98 1.56 20.14
CA ALA A 62 -10.76 2.80 20.86
C ALA A 62 -10.53 4.01 19.93
N LEU A 63 -10.04 3.79 18.71
CA LEU A 63 -9.79 4.85 17.74
C LEU A 63 -11.09 5.31 17.06
N VAL A 64 -12.09 4.45 16.89
CA VAL A 64 -13.35 4.77 16.20
C VAL A 64 -14.06 5.99 16.78
N PRO A 65 -14.38 6.07 18.09
CA PRO A 65 -15.06 7.26 18.64
C PRO A 65 -14.19 8.52 18.48
N MET A 66 -12.87 8.42 18.61
CA MET A 66 -11.96 9.56 18.48
C MET A 66 -11.91 10.09 17.03
N LEU A 67 -11.91 9.22 16.03
CA LEU A 67 -12.02 9.61 14.62
C LEU A 67 -13.37 10.30 14.34
N ARG A 68 -14.47 9.74 14.84
CA ARG A 68 -15.81 10.33 14.67
C ARG A 68 -15.88 11.73 15.29
N ASP A 69 -15.30 11.93 16.48
CA ASP A 69 -15.21 13.24 17.13
C ASP A 69 -14.34 14.21 16.31
N ALA A 70 -13.18 13.76 15.82
CA ALA A 70 -12.28 14.57 15.01
C ALA A 70 -12.92 14.96 13.66
N ILE A 71 -13.66 14.06 13.00
CA ILE A 71 -14.41 14.34 11.77
C ILE A 71 -15.43 15.45 12.00
N ARG A 72 -16.24 15.36 13.07
CA ARG A 72 -17.23 16.38 13.41
C ARG A 72 -16.56 17.71 13.77
N ALA A 73 -15.48 17.68 14.54
CA ALA A 73 -14.70 18.87 14.89
C ALA A 73 -14.10 19.58 13.67
N ALA A 74 -13.71 18.82 12.64
CA ALA A 74 -13.22 19.34 11.36
C ALA A 74 -14.35 19.84 10.43
N GLY A 75 -15.61 19.75 10.84
CA GLY A 75 -16.77 20.19 10.05
C GLY A 75 -17.27 19.14 9.04
N GLY A 76 -16.77 17.93 9.08
CA GLY A 76 -17.26 16.80 8.30
C GLY A 76 -18.56 16.22 8.84
N THR A 77 -19.29 15.50 8.00
CA THR A 77 -20.46 14.70 8.36
C THR A 77 -20.01 13.28 8.68
N ASP A 78 -20.12 12.89 9.94
CA ASP A 78 -19.81 11.55 10.42
C ASP A 78 -20.89 10.55 9.98
N LEU A 79 -20.55 9.64 9.08
CA LEU A 79 -21.43 8.57 8.60
C LEU A 79 -21.39 7.31 9.47
N GLY A 80 -20.62 7.31 10.55
CA GLY A 80 -20.40 6.15 11.41
C GLY A 80 -19.28 5.23 10.90
N ALA A 81 -19.22 4.04 11.49
CA ALA A 81 -18.28 3.00 11.06
C ALA A 81 -19.02 1.73 10.64
N VAL A 82 -18.59 1.11 9.55
CA VAL A 82 -19.06 -0.19 9.11
C VAL A 82 -18.12 -1.26 9.60
N ALA A 83 -18.66 -2.24 10.32
CA ALA A 83 -17.93 -3.41 10.76
C ALA A 83 -17.66 -4.33 9.57
N GLN A 84 -16.38 -4.65 9.37
CA GLN A 84 -15.94 -5.75 8.53
C GLN A 84 -15.66 -6.94 9.44
N GLN A 85 -16.22 -8.08 9.11
CA GLN A 85 -16.17 -9.28 9.95
C GLN A 85 -16.80 -9.06 11.35
N GLY A 86 -17.55 -10.02 11.82
CA GLY A 86 -18.22 -9.95 13.11
C GLY A 86 -19.47 -9.07 13.14
N ALA A 87 -19.97 -8.82 14.35
CA ALA A 87 -21.18 -8.04 14.57
C ALA A 87 -20.90 -6.54 14.57
N GLN A 88 -21.81 -5.75 13.99
CA GLN A 88 -21.77 -4.29 14.03
C GLN A 88 -21.91 -3.78 15.48
N PRO A 89 -20.87 -3.12 16.07
CA PRO A 89 -21.02 -2.51 17.37
C PRO A 89 -22.10 -1.41 17.37
N PRO A 90 -23.04 -1.39 18.32
CA PRO A 90 -24.10 -0.38 18.34
C PRO A 90 -23.56 1.07 18.36
N SER A 91 -22.45 1.31 19.06
CA SER A 91 -21.80 2.63 19.14
C SER A 91 -21.19 3.13 17.82
N TRP A 92 -21.03 2.24 16.84
CA TRP A 92 -20.50 2.59 15.51
C TRP A 92 -21.62 3.00 14.55
N SER A 93 -22.86 2.62 14.86
CA SER A 93 -24.01 2.77 13.98
C SER A 93 -24.49 4.22 13.89
N THR A 94 -25.01 4.55 12.71
CA THR A 94 -25.75 5.77 12.39
C THR A 94 -26.91 5.40 11.46
N ASP A 95 -27.77 6.36 11.12
CA ASP A 95 -28.81 6.14 10.11
C ASP A 95 -28.21 5.70 8.77
N PHE A 96 -27.04 6.27 8.40
CA PHE A 96 -26.34 5.89 7.17
C PHE A 96 -25.92 4.42 7.18
N THR A 97 -25.24 3.95 8.23
CA THR A 97 -24.78 2.55 8.30
C THR A 97 -25.95 1.58 8.42
N ASN A 98 -27.01 1.96 9.12
CA ASN A 98 -28.24 1.15 9.23
C ASN A 98 -28.95 1.01 7.88
N GLU A 99 -29.00 2.08 7.09
CA GLU A 99 -29.54 2.05 5.73
C GLU A 99 -28.62 1.30 4.75
N LEU A 100 -27.30 1.41 4.90
CA LEU A 100 -26.34 0.67 4.10
C LEU A 100 -26.46 -0.84 4.33
N ALA A 101 -26.63 -1.27 5.59
CA ALA A 101 -26.79 -2.68 5.97
C ALA A 101 -28.02 -3.39 5.36
N LYS A 102 -29.02 -2.62 4.90
CA LYS A 102 -30.21 -3.16 4.21
C LYS A 102 -29.98 -3.44 2.73
N ARG A 103 -28.80 -3.09 2.19
CA ARG A 103 -28.48 -3.13 0.77
C ARG A 103 -27.45 -4.21 0.46
N THR A 104 -27.48 -4.73 -0.75
CA THR A 104 -26.50 -5.69 -1.26
C THR A 104 -26.20 -5.42 -2.74
N GLY A 105 -25.06 -5.90 -3.22
CA GLY A 105 -24.67 -5.79 -4.61
C GLY A 105 -24.70 -4.35 -5.13
N LYS A 106 -25.27 -4.14 -6.31
CA LYS A 106 -25.30 -2.82 -6.97
C LYS A 106 -25.93 -1.72 -6.11
N ALA A 107 -27.01 -2.02 -5.37
CA ALA A 107 -27.66 -1.02 -4.51
C ALA A 107 -26.76 -0.60 -3.32
N PHE A 108 -25.91 -1.49 -2.84
CA PHE A 108 -24.89 -1.19 -1.83
C PHE A 108 -23.82 -0.24 -2.39
N ASP A 109 -23.30 -0.56 -3.57
CA ASP A 109 -22.26 0.27 -4.24
C ASP A 109 -22.82 1.67 -4.60
N GLU A 110 -24.03 1.74 -5.14
CA GLU A 110 -24.70 3.01 -5.47
C GLU A 110 -24.92 3.89 -4.23
N TYR A 111 -25.24 3.28 -3.08
CA TYR A 111 -25.41 4.04 -1.83
C TYR A 111 -24.10 4.62 -1.32
N LEU A 112 -22.99 3.89 -1.49
CA LEU A 112 -21.64 4.37 -1.14
C LEU A 112 -21.15 5.51 -2.04
N MET A 113 -21.74 5.74 -3.23
CA MET A 113 -21.40 6.89 -4.08
C MET A 113 -21.66 8.24 -3.40
N SER A 114 -22.40 8.27 -2.30
CA SER A 114 -22.63 9.47 -1.50
C SER A 114 -21.54 9.73 -0.44
N VAL A 115 -20.50 8.91 -0.38
CA VAL A 115 -19.35 9.05 0.55
C VAL A 115 -18.26 9.87 -0.13
N ASP A 116 -17.86 10.99 0.48
CA ASP A 116 -16.81 11.86 -0.04
C ASP A 116 -15.42 11.41 0.38
N ALA A 117 -15.30 10.87 1.59
CA ALA A 117 -14.04 10.33 2.09
C ALA A 117 -14.27 9.11 2.98
N ALA A 118 -13.31 8.19 3.03
CA ALA A 118 -13.36 7.12 4.00
C ALA A 118 -12.00 6.89 4.67
N VAL A 119 -12.03 6.36 5.90
CA VAL A 119 -10.84 5.86 6.60
C VAL A 119 -10.93 4.34 6.67
N MET A 120 -10.02 3.67 5.99
CA MET A 120 -9.82 2.23 6.08
C MET A 120 -8.93 1.96 7.28
N MET A 121 -9.50 1.37 8.31
CA MET A 121 -8.83 1.14 9.58
C MET A 121 -8.05 -0.18 9.58
N PRO A 122 -7.17 -0.42 10.56
CA PRO A 122 -6.40 -1.65 10.67
C PRO A 122 -7.27 -2.91 10.56
N GLY A 123 -6.80 -3.89 9.76
CA GLY A 123 -7.51 -5.14 9.52
C GLY A 123 -8.52 -5.10 8.36
N ALA A 124 -8.91 -3.92 7.86
CA ALA A 124 -9.77 -3.80 6.70
C ALA A 124 -9.10 -4.39 5.43
N THR A 125 -9.85 -5.20 4.67
CA THR A 125 -9.31 -5.90 3.48
C THR A 125 -10.17 -5.69 2.25
N VAL A 126 -9.56 -5.80 1.07
CA VAL A 126 -10.24 -5.64 -0.23
C VAL A 126 -11.35 -6.67 -0.49
N THR A 127 -11.40 -7.76 0.27
CA THR A 127 -12.43 -8.78 0.15
C THR A 127 -13.71 -8.42 0.87
N ASP A 128 -13.67 -7.43 1.74
CA ASP A 128 -14.82 -7.00 2.51
C ASP A 128 -15.74 -6.07 1.69
N PRO A 129 -17.08 -6.22 1.78
CA PRO A 129 -18.02 -5.49 0.92
C PRO A 129 -17.86 -3.97 0.98
N ALA A 130 -17.68 -3.39 2.17
CA ALA A 130 -17.55 -1.93 2.31
C ALA A 130 -16.22 -1.42 1.73
N TYR A 131 -15.13 -2.18 1.88
CA TYR A 131 -13.86 -1.85 1.24
C TYR A 131 -13.99 -1.94 -0.29
N ALA A 132 -14.51 -3.06 -0.80
CA ALA A 132 -14.71 -3.26 -2.24
C ALA A 132 -15.64 -2.21 -2.86
N GLY A 133 -16.71 -1.82 -2.15
CA GLY A 133 -17.62 -0.75 -2.54
C GLY A 133 -16.93 0.62 -2.61
N MET A 134 -16.09 0.96 -1.62
CA MET A 134 -15.28 2.18 -1.70
C MET A 134 -14.29 2.15 -2.85
N GLN A 135 -13.67 1.01 -3.16
CA GLN A 135 -12.86 0.86 -4.37
C GLN A 135 -13.66 1.15 -5.64
N HIS A 136 -14.94 0.76 -5.67
CA HIS A 136 -15.84 1.11 -6.78
C HIS A 136 -16.06 2.63 -6.86
N VAL A 137 -16.31 3.30 -5.73
CA VAL A 137 -16.43 4.76 -5.64
C VAL A 137 -15.18 5.44 -6.20
N LEU A 138 -13.98 5.00 -5.79
CA LEU A 138 -12.72 5.59 -6.26
C LEU A 138 -12.50 5.39 -7.77
N ARG A 139 -12.84 4.21 -8.31
CA ARG A 139 -12.73 3.91 -9.76
C ARG A 139 -13.68 4.78 -10.60
N SER A 140 -14.80 5.21 -10.02
CA SER A 140 -15.71 6.14 -10.70
C SER A 140 -15.18 7.57 -10.79
N GLY A 141 -14.03 7.85 -10.18
CA GLY A 141 -13.44 9.19 -10.09
C GLY A 141 -14.01 10.02 -8.95
N HIS A 142 -14.82 9.43 -8.06
CA HIS A 142 -15.39 10.07 -6.89
C HIS A 142 -14.65 9.65 -5.61
N GLY A 143 -14.78 10.43 -4.55
CA GLY A 143 -14.28 10.14 -3.22
C GLY A 143 -12.76 10.02 -3.12
N ARG A 144 -12.31 9.73 -1.91
CA ARG A 144 -10.92 9.45 -1.54
C ARG A 144 -10.86 8.64 -0.25
N THR A 145 -9.74 7.97 -0.01
CA THR A 145 -9.54 7.20 1.22
C THR A 145 -8.21 7.48 1.88
N VAL A 146 -8.21 7.40 3.20
CA VAL A 146 -7.00 7.19 3.99
C VAL A 146 -6.99 5.73 4.43
N HIS A 147 -5.89 5.03 4.18
CA HIS A 147 -5.62 3.72 4.74
C HIS A 147 -4.68 3.89 5.93
N PHE A 148 -5.19 3.65 7.12
CA PHE A 148 -4.40 3.74 8.32
C PHE A 148 -3.81 2.38 8.68
N HIS A 149 -2.51 2.26 8.55
CA HIS A 149 -1.78 1.04 8.81
C HIS A 149 -1.09 1.10 10.16
N TRP A 150 -1.55 0.29 11.08
CA TRP A 150 -0.99 0.20 12.43
C TRP A 150 -0.10 -1.04 12.60
N ALA A 151 -0.22 -1.99 11.70
CA ALA A 151 0.47 -3.26 11.71
C ALA A 151 1.00 -3.55 10.31
N GLY A 152 1.75 -4.63 10.16
CA GLY A 152 2.25 -5.03 8.84
C GLY A 152 3.70 -4.66 8.64
N THR A 153 4.54 -5.06 9.59
CA THR A 153 5.99 -5.13 9.39
C THR A 153 6.36 -6.48 8.80
N TYR A 154 7.48 -6.51 8.12
CA TYR A 154 8.01 -7.72 7.50
C TYR A 154 9.43 -7.97 7.97
N ASP A 155 9.85 -9.22 8.00
CA ASP A 155 11.28 -9.51 8.07
C ASP A 155 11.96 -9.32 6.69
N GLU A 156 13.27 -9.52 6.65
CA GLU A 156 14.03 -9.37 5.40
C GLU A 156 13.72 -10.45 4.35
N ALA A 157 13.04 -11.54 4.73
CA ALA A 157 12.52 -12.55 3.81
C ALA A 157 11.10 -12.19 3.28
N GLY A 158 10.51 -11.11 3.77
CA GLY A 158 9.17 -10.67 3.39
C GLY A 158 8.05 -11.37 4.16
N LEU A 159 8.34 -12.07 5.25
CA LEU A 159 7.33 -12.70 6.11
C LEU A 159 6.75 -11.66 7.08
N LEU A 160 5.43 -11.70 7.25
CA LEU A 160 4.71 -10.80 8.16
C LEU A 160 5.13 -11.07 9.60
N LEU A 161 5.45 -10.00 10.32
CA LEU A 161 5.79 -10.05 11.75
C LEU A 161 4.65 -9.52 12.59
N PRO A 162 4.44 -10.07 13.81
CA PRO A 162 3.47 -9.53 14.74
C PRO A 162 3.88 -8.11 15.17
N THR A 163 2.90 -7.25 15.37
CA THR A 163 3.11 -5.90 15.90
C THR A 163 3.48 -5.98 17.39
N THR A 164 4.61 -5.39 17.73
CA THR A 164 5.03 -5.24 19.12
C THR A 164 4.77 -3.80 19.59
N PRO A 165 4.79 -3.51 20.92
CA PRO A 165 4.68 -2.14 21.43
C PRO A 165 5.75 -1.19 20.85
N ASP A 166 6.96 -1.69 20.59
CA ASP A 166 8.03 -0.89 19.99
C ASP A 166 7.72 -0.53 18.53
N ILE A 167 7.21 -1.47 17.75
CA ILE A 167 6.75 -1.23 16.38
C ILE A 167 5.59 -0.23 16.38
N ALA A 168 4.62 -0.41 17.27
CA ALA A 168 3.48 0.51 17.39
C ALA A 168 3.93 1.95 17.70
N ARG A 169 4.92 2.14 18.61
CA ARG A 169 5.51 3.46 18.88
C ARG A 169 6.18 4.08 17.66
N VAL A 170 6.91 3.29 16.86
CA VAL A 170 7.52 3.79 15.62
C VAL A 170 6.45 4.27 14.62
N TYR A 171 5.36 3.51 14.47
CA TYR A 171 4.26 3.90 13.58
C TYR A 171 3.56 5.17 14.05
N LEU A 172 3.28 5.28 15.36
CA LEU A 172 2.66 6.47 15.93
C LEU A 172 3.58 7.70 15.76
N HIS A 173 4.86 7.55 16.08
CA HIS A 173 5.84 8.60 15.89
C HIS A 173 5.92 9.04 14.41
N ALA A 174 5.96 8.10 13.49
CA ALA A 174 5.96 8.41 12.05
C ALA A 174 4.65 9.08 11.60
N LEU A 175 3.50 8.68 12.14
CA LEU A 175 2.23 9.34 11.83
C LEU A 175 2.20 10.81 12.29
N LEU A 176 2.69 11.06 13.52
CA LEU A 176 2.55 12.36 14.17
C LEU A 176 3.67 13.34 13.76
N GLU A 177 4.91 12.86 13.64
CA GLU A 177 6.10 13.71 13.54
C GLU A 177 6.70 13.76 12.12
N THR A 178 6.11 13.08 11.13
CA THR A 178 6.58 13.22 9.75
C THR A 178 6.41 14.67 9.28
N ASP A 179 7.50 15.28 8.80
CA ASP A 179 7.42 16.50 8.02
C ASP A 179 6.85 16.17 6.62
N TYR A 180 5.52 16.22 6.53
CA TYR A 180 4.79 15.90 5.31
C TYR A 180 5.13 16.84 4.15
N ALA A 181 5.48 18.10 4.44
CA ALA A 181 5.84 19.06 3.40
C ALA A 181 7.20 18.72 2.78
N ALA A 182 8.20 18.42 3.62
CA ALA A 182 9.53 17.97 3.17
C ALA A 182 9.43 16.61 2.46
N LEU A 183 8.64 15.66 2.98
CA LEU A 183 8.39 14.36 2.35
C LEU A 183 7.81 14.54 0.94
N ALA A 184 6.74 15.32 0.81
CA ALA A 184 6.11 15.60 -0.47
C ALA A 184 7.06 16.30 -1.46
N ALA A 185 7.90 17.23 -0.99
CA ALA A 185 8.89 17.91 -1.83
C ALA A 185 9.94 16.93 -2.38
N LYS A 186 10.46 16.02 -1.54
CA LYS A 186 11.40 14.98 -1.98
C LYS A 186 10.78 14.01 -2.99
N GLN A 187 9.55 13.58 -2.75
CA GLN A 187 8.83 12.67 -3.65
C GLN A 187 8.55 13.33 -5.02
N ARG A 188 8.19 14.63 -5.04
CA ARG A 188 8.04 15.38 -6.30
C ARG A 188 9.38 15.54 -7.04
N ALA A 189 10.46 15.79 -6.32
CA ALA A 189 11.79 15.88 -6.91
C ALA A 189 12.24 14.55 -7.53
N PHE A 190 11.95 13.42 -6.87
CA PHE A 190 12.23 12.10 -7.41
C PHE A 190 11.40 11.79 -8.65
N GLU A 191 10.11 12.09 -8.63
CA GLU A 191 9.26 11.99 -9.83
C GLU A 191 9.83 12.81 -10.99
N ALA A 192 10.18 14.07 -10.75
CA ALA A 192 10.73 14.94 -11.79
C ALA A 192 12.05 14.39 -12.36
N ALA A 193 12.91 13.84 -11.52
CA ALA A 193 14.17 13.22 -11.95
C ALA A 193 13.93 11.99 -12.84
N MET A 194 12.92 11.17 -12.54
CA MET A 194 12.61 9.97 -13.35
C MET A 194 12.06 10.30 -14.74
N ARG A 195 11.45 11.49 -14.94
CA ARG A 195 10.88 11.88 -16.23
C ARG A 195 11.99 11.97 -17.30
N GLY A 196 11.82 11.23 -18.39
CA GLY A 196 12.78 11.20 -19.50
C GLY A 196 14.11 10.48 -19.24
N GLN A 197 14.36 10.00 -18.04
CA GLN A 197 15.59 9.30 -17.66
C GLN A 197 15.38 7.78 -17.57
N VAL A 198 16.50 7.06 -17.52
CA VAL A 198 16.55 5.63 -17.19
C VAL A 198 16.64 5.51 -15.67
N VAL A 199 15.76 4.71 -15.08
CA VAL A 199 15.91 4.22 -13.72
C VAL A 199 16.76 2.96 -13.76
N HIS A 200 17.81 2.91 -12.95
CA HIS A 200 18.73 1.79 -12.85
C HIS A 200 18.84 1.33 -11.41
N ILE A 201 18.58 0.05 -11.17
CA ILE A 201 18.58 -0.55 -9.84
C ILE A 201 19.63 -1.65 -9.81
N THR A 202 20.47 -1.61 -8.79
CA THR A 202 21.48 -2.66 -8.53
C THR A 202 21.43 -3.10 -7.07
N THR A 203 21.82 -4.36 -6.81
CA THR A 203 22.02 -4.88 -5.46
C THR A 203 23.31 -5.69 -5.39
N PRO A 204 23.93 -5.88 -4.21
CA PRO A 204 25.08 -6.76 -4.03
C PRO A 204 24.83 -8.21 -4.45
N LEU A 205 23.57 -8.67 -4.39
CA LEU A 205 23.16 -10.01 -4.83
C LEU A 205 23.16 -10.19 -6.34
N GLY A 206 23.31 -9.11 -7.12
CA GLY A 206 23.41 -9.18 -8.58
C GLY A 206 22.15 -8.72 -9.33
N THR A 207 21.22 -8.01 -8.65
CA THR A 207 20.19 -7.25 -9.40
C THR A 207 20.89 -6.21 -10.28
N ASP A 208 20.52 -6.16 -11.56
CA ASP A 208 20.86 -5.11 -12.52
C ASP A 208 19.65 -4.94 -13.43
N LEU A 209 18.76 -4.01 -13.06
CA LEU A 209 17.48 -3.79 -13.74
C LEU A 209 17.39 -2.34 -14.21
N ARG A 210 16.97 -2.15 -15.46
CA ARG A 210 16.79 -0.83 -16.06
C ARG A 210 15.41 -0.70 -16.68
N PHE A 211 14.82 0.49 -16.54
CA PHE A 211 13.55 0.81 -17.20
C PHE A 211 13.33 2.33 -17.29
N ARG A 212 12.27 2.71 -18.00
CA ARG A 212 11.77 4.09 -18.09
C ARG A 212 10.33 4.13 -17.63
N ILE A 213 9.89 5.29 -17.13
CA ILE A 213 8.51 5.50 -16.69
C ILE A 213 7.69 6.34 -17.69
N GLY A 214 8.33 7.12 -18.60
CA GLY A 214 7.63 8.03 -19.52
C GLY A 214 6.62 8.89 -18.79
N ASP A 215 5.37 8.90 -19.29
CA ASP A 215 4.25 9.66 -18.72
C ASP A 215 3.38 8.83 -17.76
N ARG A 216 3.83 7.65 -17.31
CA ARG A 216 3.11 6.85 -16.32
C ARG A 216 2.76 7.68 -15.08
N PRO A 217 1.59 7.48 -14.49
CA PRO A 217 1.27 8.06 -13.19
C PRO A 217 2.34 7.69 -12.16
N VAL A 218 2.74 8.65 -11.33
CA VAL A 218 3.63 8.42 -10.20
C VAL A 218 2.83 8.72 -8.94
N THR A 219 2.49 7.67 -8.22
CA THR A 219 1.77 7.79 -6.97
C THR A 219 2.73 8.18 -5.85
N LYS A 220 2.42 9.27 -5.19
CA LYS A 220 3.16 9.79 -4.05
C LYS A 220 2.36 9.56 -2.77
N GLN A 221 2.86 8.70 -1.90
CA GLN A 221 2.30 8.51 -0.57
C GLN A 221 2.92 9.55 0.36
N ASP A 222 2.46 10.79 0.20
CA ASP A 222 2.97 11.99 0.87
C ASP A 222 2.07 12.45 2.03
N GLY A 223 0.99 11.72 2.30
CA GLY A 223 0.05 12.02 3.36
C GLY A 223 -0.99 13.09 3.02
N ASP A 224 -1.01 13.61 1.81
CA ASP A 224 -2.07 14.55 1.37
C ASP A 224 -3.28 13.77 0.81
N ALA A 225 -4.32 13.63 1.63
CA ALA A 225 -5.60 13.04 1.25
C ALA A 225 -6.70 14.09 1.05
N SER A 226 -6.35 15.31 0.67
CA SER A 226 -7.31 16.37 0.42
C SER A 226 -8.17 16.14 -0.84
N ALA A 227 -9.33 16.76 -0.88
CA ALA A 227 -10.17 16.79 -2.08
C ALA A 227 -9.45 17.44 -3.27
N GLY A 228 -8.57 18.41 -3.01
CA GLY A 228 -7.72 19.03 -4.04
C GLY A 228 -6.77 18.02 -4.68
N ARG A 229 -6.11 17.18 -3.86
CA ARG A 229 -5.26 16.11 -4.33
C ARG A 229 -6.04 15.06 -5.14
N ALA A 230 -7.20 14.64 -4.64
CA ALA A 230 -8.03 13.65 -5.32
C ALA A 230 -8.52 14.11 -6.71
N LYS A 231 -8.72 15.40 -6.93
CA LYS A 231 -9.08 15.95 -8.26
C LYS A 231 -7.96 15.81 -9.29
N LEU A 232 -6.71 15.68 -8.86
CA LEU A 232 -5.54 15.51 -9.71
C LEU A 232 -5.19 14.04 -9.95
N ALA A 233 -5.94 13.11 -9.34
CA ALA A 233 -5.68 11.68 -9.43
C ALA A 233 -5.76 11.18 -10.87
N ARG A 234 -4.75 10.45 -11.31
CA ARG A 234 -4.64 9.84 -12.65
C ARG A 234 -5.02 8.36 -12.65
N ASN A 235 -5.06 7.75 -11.49
CA ASN A 235 -5.44 6.35 -11.27
C ASN A 235 -6.14 6.20 -9.92
N LEU A 236 -6.59 4.97 -9.61
CA LEU A 236 -7.27 4.68 -8.35
C LEU A 236 -6.36 4.95 -7.14
N ILE A 237 -5.11 4.49 -7.19
CA ILE A 237 -4.17 4.59 -6.06
C ILE A 237 -3.81 6.04 -5.71
N ASP A 238 -3.93 6.97 -6.64
CA ASP A 238 -3.76 8.40 -6.33
C ASP A 238 -4.85 8.96 -5.40
N ARG A 239 -5.99 8.25 -5.27
CA ARG A 239 -7.09 8.56 -4.36
C ARG A 239 -7.00 7.83 -3.01
N GLU A 240 -6.07 6.89 -2.89
CA GLU A 240 -5.81 6.11 -1.70
C GLU A 240 -4.50 6.57 -1.05
N VAL A 241 -4.60 7.22 0.09
CA VAL A 241 -3.43 7.72 0.81
C VAL A 241 -3.16 6.84 2.01
N GLU A 242 -1.97 6.30 2.06
CA GLU A 242 -1.50 5.44 3.13
C GLU A 242 -0.91 6.27 4.28
N LEU A 243 -1.26 5.95 5.51
CA LEU A 243 -0.69 6.53 6.73
C LEU A 243 -0.20 5.42 7.68
N PRO A 244 1.00 5.55 8.24
CA PRO A 244 2.01 6.60 8.02
C PRO A 244 2.52 6.63 6.57
N ALA A 245 2.67 7.84 6.03
CA ALA A 245 3.07 8.09 4.65
C ALA A 245 4.56 7.80 4.39
N GLY A 246 4.96 7.58 3.14
CA GLY A 246 6.39 7.44 2.94
C GLY A 246 6.92 6.96 1.58
N ALA A 247 6.12 6.57 0.62
CA ALA A 247 6.67 6.00 -0.60
C ALA A 247 6.28 6.73 -1.89
N VAL A 248 7.11 6.55 -2.91
CA VAL A 248 6.77 6.78 -4.31
C VAL A 248 6.57 5.43 -4.98
N ARG A 249 5.50 5.27 -5.76
CA ARG A 249 5.18 4.05 -6.51
C ARG A 249 4.98 4.38 -7.98
N VAL A 250 5.52 3.56 -8.87
CA VAL A 250 5.39 3.76 -10.31
C VAL A 250 5.47 2.45 -11.09
N ALA A 251 4.57 2.26 -12.04
CA ALA A 251 4.69 1.23 -13.06
C ALA A 251 5.69 1.69 -14.14
N PRO A 252 6.51 0.80 -14.69
CA PRO A 252 7.39 1.12 -15.81
C PRO A 252 6.60 1.26 -17.11
N ILE A 253 7.25 1.74 -18.16
CA ILE A 253 6.91 1.35 -19.53
C ILE A 253 7.39 -0.08 -19.69
N GLU A 254 6.49 -1.04 -19.81
CA GLU A 254 6.79 -2.48 -19.75
C GLU A 254 7.88 -2.87 -20.78
N SER A 255 7.75 -2.42 -22.02
CA SER A 255 8.71 -2.73 -23.07
C SER A 255 10.12 -2.17 -22.85
N SER A 256 10.29 -1.29 -21.88
CA SER A 256 11.59 -0.70 -21.52
C SER A 256 12.33 -1.44 -20.40
N VAL A 257 11.70 -2.44 -19.78
CA VAL A 257 12.29 -3.16 -18.65
C VAL A 257 13.22 -4.24 -19.17
N GLU A 258 14.50 -4.11 -18.82
CA GLU A 258 15.57 -5.03 -19.21
C GLU A 258 16.50 -5.32 -18.01
N GLY A 259 17.04 -6.54 -17.98
CA GLY A 259 18.05 -6.92 -16.98
C GLY A 259 17.59 -8.08 -16.08
N ALA A 260 18.00 -8.06 -14.82
CA ALA A 260 17.72 -9.14 -13.90
C ALA A 260 17.43 -8.64 -12.49
N ILE A 261 16.62 -9.39 -11.75
CA ILE A 261 16.42 -9.22 -10.31
C ILE A 261 16.97 -10.48 -9.62
N ALA A 262 17.95 -10.30 -8.75
CA ALA A 262 18.44 -11.32 -7.83
C ALA A 262 17.78 -11.11 -6.48
N PHE A 263 17.11 -12.13 -5.98
CA PHE A 263 16.28 -12.06 -4.76
C PHE A 263 17.06 -12.54 -3.54
N PRO A 264 16.87 -11.93 -2.38
CA PRO A 264 17.26 -12.56 -1.12
C PRO A 264 16.50 -13.88 -0.93
N PRO A 265 16.97 -14.77 -0.02
CA PRO A 265 16.21 -15.95 0.33
C PRO A 265 14.77 -15.61 0.66
N SER A 266 13.81 -16.23 0.00
CA SER A 266 12.39 -15.89 0.09
C SER A 266 11.52 -17.14 -0.04
N GLU A 267 10.24 -17.00 0.31
CA GLU A 267 9.26 -18.09 0.20
C GLU A 267 8.41 -17.91 -1.06
N TRP A 268 8.21 -18.98 -1.82
CA TRP A 268 7.37 -19.03 -3.01
C TRP A 268 6.45 -20.24 -2.92
N GLY A 269 5.15 -20.00 -2.94
CA GLY A 269 4.16 -21.07 -2.81
C GLY A 269 4.35 -21.96 -1.57
N GLY A 270 4.80 -21.39 -0.45
CA GLY A 270 5.08 -22.12 0.78
C GLY A 270 6.45 -22.86 0.79
N THR A 271 7.28 -22.64 -0.22
CA THR A 271 8.60 -23.29 -0.34
C THR A 271 9.71 -22.23 -0.28
N ARG A 272 10.72 -22.48 0.55
CA ARG A 272 11.92 -21.64 0.57
C ARG A 272 12.70 -21.75 -0.74
N VAL A 273 13.09 -20.60 -1.28
CA VAL A 273 13.86 -20.46 -2.52
C VAL A 273 15.13 -19.68 -2.22
N ASP A 274 16.27 -20.24 -2.61
CA ASP A 274 17.58 -19.59 -2.44
C ASP A 274 18.25 -19.38 -3.80
N GLY A 275 18.99 -18.27 -3.92
CA GLY A 275 19.74 -17.92 -5.13
C GLY A 275 18.86 -17.66 -6.35
N LEU A 276 17.65 -17.15 -6.14
CA LEU A 276 16.71 -16.84 -7.22
C LEU A 276 17.19 -15.63 -8.02
N VAL A 277 17.23 -15.80 -9.34
CA VAL A 277 17.42 -14.73 -10.31
C VAL A 277 16.37 -14.84 -11.39
N LEU A 278 15.60 -13.78 -11.59
CA LEU A 278 14.65 -13.63 -12.71
C LEU A 278 15.26 -12.68 -13.73
N THR A 279 15.41 -13.13 -14.97
CA THR A 279 15.86 -12.30 -16.10
C THR A 279 14.66 -11.73 -16.83
N PHE A 280 14.70 -10.45 -17.14
CA PHE A 280 13.63 -9.73 -17.83
C PHE A 280 14.10 -9.27 -19.21
N ALA A 281 13.23 -9.40 -20.18
CA ALA A 281 13.34 -8.74 -21.49
C ALA A 281 11.97 -8.18 -21.84
N ARG A 282 11.93 -6.91 -22.18
CA ARG A 282 10.70 -6.17 -22.53
C ARG A 282 9.60 -6.33 -21.46
N GLY A 283 10.00 -6.28 -20.19
CA GLY A 283 9.10 -6.33 -19.05
C GLY A 283 8.64 -7.70 -18.58
N ALA A 284 8.94 -8.76 -19.31
CA ALA A 284 8.52 -10.10 -18.98
C ALA A 284 9.70 -10.99 -18.54
N VAL A 285 9.45 -11.89 -17.60
CA VAL A 285 10.43 -12.90 -17.15
C VAL A 285 10.70 -13.89 -18.30
N THR A 286 11.93 -13.91 -18.78
CA THR A 286 12.40 -14.80 -19.86
C THR A 286 13.21 -15.99 -19.35
N ALA A 287 13.84 -15.86 -18.17
CA ALA A 287 14.57 -16.96 -17.54
C ALA A 287 14.42 -16.94 -16.01
N ILE A 288 14.38 -18.13 -15.43
CA ILE A 288 14.32 -18.37 -13.98
C ILE A 288 15.51 -19.24 -13.62
N ARG A 289 16.35 -18.76 -12.70
CA ARG A 289 17.45 -19.54 -12.10
C ARG A 289 17.30 -19.49 -10.58
N ALA A 290 17.52 -20.59 -9.93
CA ALA A 290 17.58 -20.67 -8.48
C ALA A 290 18.54 -21.78 -8.06
N ALA A 291 19.18 -21.63 -6.93
CA ALA A 291 20.00 -22.69 -6.34
C ALA A 291 19.10 -23.82 -5.79
N THR A 292 17.98 -23.44 -5.17
CA THR A 292 16.94 -24.35 -4.68
C THR A 292 15.55 -23.78 -4.92
N GLY A 293 14.53 -24.64 -5.02
CA GLY A 293 13.11 -24.22 -5.08
C GLY A 293 12.64 -23.61 -6.40
N ARG A 294 13.36 -23.75 -7.49
CA ARG A 294 12.98 -23.20 -8.82
C ARG A 294 11.56 -23.60 -9.24
N GLU A 295 11.18 -24.87 -9.03
CA GLU A 295 9.86 -25.37 -9.42
C GLU A 295 8.71 -24.66 -8.66
N ALA A 296 8.94 -24.26 -7.41
CA ALA A 296 7.96 -23.49 -6.66
C ALA A 296 7.71 -22.11 -7.29
N VAL A 297 8.78 -21.44 -7.75
CA VAL A 297 8.68 -20.17 -8.47
C VAL A 297 7.89 -20.34 -9.77
N GLU A 298 8.26 -21.34 -10.58
CA GLU A 298 7.58 -21.64 -11.85
C GLU A 298 6.10 -21.95 -11.65
N SER A 299 5.78 -22.74 -10.60
CA SER A 299 4.40 -23.10 -10.23
C SER A 299 3.59 -21.88 -9.78
N GLU A 300 4.14 -21.01 -8.92
CA GLU A 300 3.46 -19.81 -8.45
C GLU A 300 3.18 -18.85 -9.61
N LEU A 301 4.17 -18.58 -10.47
CA LEU A 301 3.99 -17.71 -11.62
C LEU A 301 3.01 -18.30 -12.65
N ALA A 302 2.98 -19.61 -12.82
CA ALA A 302 2.00 -20.28 -13.68
C ALA A 302 0.56 -20.14 -13.13
N LYS A 303 0.38 -20.33 -11.83
CA LYS A 303 -0.93 -20.13 -11.15
C LYS A 303 -1.40 -18.68 -11.22
N GLY A 304 -0.49 -17.71 -11.15
CA GLY A 304 -0.77 -16.29 -11.25
C GLY A 304 -1.18 -15.83 -12.65
N GLY A 305 -1.11 -16.69 -13.67
CA GLY A 305 -1.51 -16.39 -15.03
C GLY A 305 -0.50 -15.58 -15.84
N SER A 306 -0.90 -15.09 -17.00
CA SER A 306 0.00 -14.42 -17.96
C SER A 306 0.66 -13.16 -17.41
N GLY A 307 -0.05 -12.39 -16.58
CA GLY A 307 0.46 -11.17 -15.96
C GLY A 307 1.52 -11.42 -14.88
N ALA A 308 1.55 -12.61 -14.25
CA ALA A 308 2.44 -12.91 -13.13
C ALA A 308 3.94 -12.80 -13.46
N ARG A 309 4.30 -12.98 -14.73
CA ARG A 309 5.68 -12.87 -15.20
C ARG A 309 6.12 -11.45 -15.57
N ALA A 310 5.26 -10.46 -15.40
CA ALA A 310 5.61 -9.08 -15.68
C ALA A 310 6.26 -8.39 -14.50
N PHE A 311 7.21 -7.48 -14.75
CA PHE A 311 7.67 -6.52 -13.77
C PHE A 311 6.57 -5.47 -13.55
N ARG A 312 6.03 -5.41 -12.34
CA ARG A 312 4.88 -4.59 -11.99
C ARG A 312 5.23 -3.15 -11.67
N GLU A 313 6.10 -2.95 -10.69
CA GLU A 313 6.38 -1.62 -10.13
C GLU A 313 7.73 -1.52 -9.44
N LEU A 314 8.22 -0.29 -9.40
CA LEU A 314 9.17 0.19 -8.41
C LEU A 314 8.42 0.97 -7.33
N ALA A 315 8.67 0.64 -6.05
CA ALA A 315 8.38 1.53 -4.95
C ALA A 315 9.68 1.89 -4.21
N VAL A 316 9.81 3.15 -3.81
CA VAL A 316 10.96 3.68 -3.06
C VAL A 316 10.44 4.33 -1.79
N GLY A 317 10.96 3.90 -0.64
CA GLY A 317 10.65 4.48 0.66
C GLY A 317 11.42 5.79 0.89
N PHE A 318 10.72 6.80 1.42
CA PHE A 318 11.24 8.15 1.66
C PHE A 318 11.12 8.61 3.11
N ASN A 319 10.28 7.95 3.94
CA ASN A 319 10.04 8.42 5.30
C ASN A 319 11.20 8.03 6.24
N PRO A 320 11.97 9.02 6.77
CA PRO A 320 13.10 8.71 7.64
C PRO A 320 12.69 8.14 9.00
N LEU A 321 11.47 8.45 9.48
CA LEU A 321 10.93 7.93 10.74
C LEU A 321 10.46 6.48 10.64
N LEU A 322 10.31 5.97 9.40
CA LEU A 322 10.05 4.58 9.08
C LEU A 322 11.31 3.87 8.53
N ALA A 323 12.49 4.46 8.63
CA ALA A 323 13.71 3.79 8.23
C ALA A 323 13.91 2.49 9.02
N MET A 324 14.52 1.48 8.37
CA MET A 324 14.80 0.21 9.04
C MET A 324 15.65 0.42 10.30
N PRO A 325 15.35 -0.28 11.40
CA PRO A 325 16.17 -0.25 12.60
C PRO A 325 17.63 -0.64 12.27
N THR A 326 18.56 0.15 12.76
CA THR A 326 20.02 -0.12 12.63
C THR A 326 20.56 -0.96 13.77
N GLN A 327 19.78 -1.10 14.85
CA GLN A 327 20.10 -1.89 16.04
C GLN A 327 18.96 -2.84 16.38
N GLY A 328 19.27 -3.96 16.99
CA GLY A 328 18.29 -4.99 17.35
C GLY A 328 17.80 -5.81 16.16
N ARG A 329 16.58 -6.31 16.26
CA ARG A 329 15.96 -7.08 15.17
C ARG A 329 15.62 -6.13 14.02
N ARG A 330 16.09 -6.45 12.82
CA ARG A 330 15.74 -5.71 11.60
C ARG A 330 14.34 -6.11 11.13
N TRP A 331 13.57 -5.13 10.73
CA TRP A 331 12.24 -5.33 10.14
C TRP A 331 11.95 -4.22 9.13
N ILE A 332 11.16 -4.55 8.14
CA ILE A 332 10.76 -3.65 7.07
C ILE A 332 9.39 -3.07 7.45
N PRO A 333 9.26 -1.74 7.55
CA PRO A 333 7.98 -1.09 7.80
C PRO A 333 6.96 -1.41 6.70
N TYR A 334 5.72 -1.20 7.02
CA TYR A 334 4.59 -1.43 6.15
C TYR A 334 4.90 -0.99 4.70
N TYR A 335 4.70 -1.91 3.77
CA TYR A 335 4.90 -1.75 2.32
C TYR A 335 6.27 -1.20 1.90
N GLY A 336 7.27 -1.16 2.79
CA GLY A 336 8.60 -0.64 2.46
C GLY A 336 8.63 0.88 2.38
N TYR A 337 7.82 1.60 3.17
CA TYR A 337 7.73 3.08 3.14
C TYR A 337 8.88 3.79 3.86
N GLY A 338 9.71 3.02 4.58
CA GLY A 338 10.91 3.54 5.24
C GLY A 338 11.99 4.00 4.27
N ALA A 339 12.67 5.11 4.60
CA ALA A 339 13.71 5.70 3.75
C ALA A 339 14.79 4.67 3.36
N GLY A 340 15.01 4.52 2.07
CA GLY A 340 16.01 3.62 1.49
C GLY A 340 15.52 2.19 1.20
N VAL A 341 14.35 1.79 1.67
CA VAL A 341 13.76 0.49 1.29
C VAL A 341 13.24 0.56 -0.14
N ILE A 342 13.56 -0.46 -0.91
CA ILE A 342 13.08 -0.62 -2.30
C ILE A 342 12.15 -1.81 -2.37
N ARG A 343 11.03 -1.65 -3.07
CA ARG A 343 10.14 -2.75 -3.41
C ARG A 343 10.11 -2.93 -4.93
N LEU A 344 10.44 -4.13 -5.38
CA LEU A 344 10.30 -4.55 -6.77
C LEU A 344 9.21 -5.60 -6.83
N SER A 345 8.15 -5.32 -7.55
CA SER A 345 6.98 -6.19 -7.58
C SER A 345 6.79 -6.85 -8.93
N LEU A 346 6.09 -7.98 -8.92
CA LEU A 346 5.67 -8.71 -10.11
C LEU A 346 4.16 -8.68 -10.24
N GLY A 347 3.65 -8.71 -11.47
CA GLY A 347 2.24 -8.94 -11.74
C GLY A 347 1.47 -7.77 -12.32
N ASP A 348 0.17 -7.69 -11.95
CA ASP A 348 -0.79 -6.70 -12.42
C ASP A 348 -0.41 -5.29 -11.97
N ASN A 349 -0.30 -4.36 -12.91
CA ASN A 349 0.05 -2.96 -12.65
C ASN A 349 -1.03 -1.96 -13.09
N THR A 350 -2.23 -2.44 -13.39
CA THR A 350 -3.34 -1.59 -13.89
C THR A 350 -3.75 -0.51 -12.92
N GLU A 351 -3.70 -0.77 -11.61
CA GLU A 351 -3.99 0.24 -10.57
C GLU A 351 -3.00 1.40 -10.56
N LEU A 352 -1.78 1.18 -11.08
CA LEU A 352 -0.72 2.19 -11.21
C LEU A 352 -0.70 2.85 -12.60
N GLY A 353 -1.67 2.53 -13.46
CA GLY A 353 -1.74 3.03 -14.82
C GLY A 353 -0.83 2.28 -15.80
N GLY A 354 -0.41 1.06 -15.48
CA GLY A 354 0.27 0.14 -16.39
C GLY A 354 -0.71 -0.68 -17.24
N ASP A 355 -0.16 -1.49 -18.15
CA ASP A 355 -0.94 -2.24 -19.14
C ASP A 355 -1.02 -3.76 -18.84
N VAL A 356 -0.45 -4.21 -17.75
CA VAL A 356 -0.46 -5.61 -17.33
C VAL A 356 -1.60 -5.87 -16.36
N GLY A 357 -2.57 -6.69 -16.80
CA GLY A 357 -3.67 -7.17 -15.96
C GLY A 357 -3.47 -8.62 -15.50
N GLY A 358 -4.46 -9.16 -14.76
CA GLY A 358 -4.52 -10.56 -14.34
C GLY A 358 -4.64 -10.79 -12.84
N GLY A 359 -4.57 -9.74 -12.04
CA GLY A 359 -4.84 -9.76 -10.60
C GLY A 359 -3.73 -10.35 -9.72
N TYR A 360 -2.69 -10.96 -10.30
CA TYR A 360 -1.55 -11.44 -9.51
C TYR A 360 -0.66 -10.26 -9.10
N VAL A 361 -0.32 -10.20 -7.82
CA VAL A 361 0.62 -9.22 -7.28
C VAL A 361 1.55 -9.90 -6.28
N ARG A 362 2.86 -9.72 -6.50
CA ARG A 362 3.89 -10.16 -5.56
C ARG A 362 4.86 -9.05 -5.24
N TRP A 363 4.98 -8.73 -3.96
CA TRP A 363 5.93 -7.75 -3.46
C TRP A 363 7.23 -8.41 -3.02
N ASN A 364 8.36 -7.77 -3.36
CA ASN A 364 9.67 -8.22 -2.91
C ASN A 364 10.45 -7.00 -2.45
N PHE A 365 11.03 -7.08 -1.24
CA PHE A 365 11.71 -5.97 -0.59
C PHE A 365 13.23 -6.12 -0.72
N PHE A 366 13.91 -4.98 -0.90
CA PHE A 366 15.35 -4.90 -1.01
C PHE A 366 15.82 -3.77 -0.10
N THR A 367 16.76 -4.10 0.79
CA THR A 367 17.20 -3.22 1.87
C THR A 367 18.65 -2.75 1.71
N ASP A 368 19.30 -3.16 0.62
CA ASP A 368 20.68 -2.89 0.25
C ASP A 368 20.82 -2.41 -1.20
N ALA A 369 19.71 -2.02 -1.82
CA ALA A 369 19.69 -1.61 -3.21
C ALA A 369 20.30 -0.21 -3.41
N THR A 370 20.89 -0.02 -4.58
CA THR A 370 21.25 1.29 -5.11
C THR A 370 20.29 1.63 -6.25
N VAL A 371 19.70 2.83 -6.21
CA VAL A 371 18.81 3.36 -7.23
C VAL A 371 19.43 4.61 -7.84
N ALA A 372 19.74 4.56 -9.11
CA ALA A 372 20.20 5.68 -9.91
C ALA A 372 19.09 6.10 -10.91
N VAL A 373 18.98 7.40 -11.16
CA VAL A 373 18.12 8.00 -12.16
C VAL A 373 18.97 8.88 -13.06
N GLY A 374 19.18 8.45 -14.29
CA GLY A 374 20.22 9.01 -15.13
C GLY A 374 21.61 8.87 -14.45
N SER A 375 22.30 9.98 -14.20
CA SER A 375 23.58 10.01 -13.47
C SER A 375 23.44 10.16 -11.97
N ASP A 376 22.25 10.44 -11.46
CA ASP A 376 22.01 10.81 -10.07
C ASP A 376 21.65 9.61 -9.22
N ILE A 377 22.37 9.39 -8.12
CA ILE A 377 22.06 8.36 -7.15
C ILE A 377 21.07 8.92 -6.12
N TRP A 378 19.93 8.26 -5.98
CA TRP A 378 18.88 8.59 -5.02
C TRP A 378 18.92 7.71 -3.78
N VAL A 379 19.18 6.43 -3.97
CA VAL A 379 19.39 5.46 -2.89
C VAL A 379 20.74 4.81 -3.13
N ARG A 380 21.54 4.70 -2.09
CA ARG A 380 22.85 4.01 -2.12
C ARG A 380 22.90 2.99 -0.99
N ASP A 381 23.06 1.72 -1.35
CA ASP A 381 23.21 0.61 -0.41
C ASP A 381 22.11 0.65 0.67
N GLY A 382 20.85 0.80 0.24
CA GLY A 382 19.69 0.87 1.11
C GLY A 382 19.53 2.16 1.92
N ARG A 383 20.27 3.24 1.58
CA ARG A 383 20.16 4.54 2.25
C ARG A 383 19.74 5.62 1.27
N LEU A 384 18.70 6.36 1.63
CA LEU A 384 18.29 7.54 0.87
C LEU A 384 19.39 8.62 1.01
N VAL A 385 19.88 9.13 -0.13
CA VAL A 385 21.02 10.08 -0.16
C VAL A 385 20.65 11.45 -0.75
N ARG A 386 19.42 11.60 -1.26
CA ARG A 386 18.85 12.88 -1.74
C ARG A 386 17.51 13.20 -1.10
#